data_e8170eaabc711b03d6bc3206b47ad947
#
_entry.id   e8170eaabc711b03d6bc3206b47ad947
#
_cell.length_a   1.000
_cell.length_b   1.000
_cell.length_c   1.000
_cell.angle_alpha   90.00
_cell.angle_beta   90.00
_cell.angle_gamma   90.00
#
_symmetry.space_group_name_H-M   'P 1'
#
loop_
_entity.id
_entity.type
_entity.pdbx_description
1 polymer ?
#
loop_
_entity_poly.entity_id
_entity_poly.type
_entity_poly.pdbx_seq_one_letter_code
_entity_poly.pdbx_strand_id
1 'polypeptide(L)'
;MSASVSMAAAFAFLTLAATDSLARVIEAPERGAVRAVLIGIDLYRNVPPLHGAVADAEDLSLSLRSVGVEDMTLLKNGAADREGIFHAIEAVTERAGPGDLVVLGIAGHGSSEPERIKGSKPSGRDEVYVLAGFDTRLPGSRERIFGDEFKALIRNLETKGADVVFIADTCHAGGMTRDVDPRGAEITWRQAPSYTIEEDDLAPISTTADALSTGFDFKRLTFLAAVDENTKSPEISIPGIPQKRGALSYATARAFEGAADRNGDGAVSRRELFEYVRQEVYQFTDQRQNIFTESPPGTDLDRAVVYNYEGAGAQAAAEKSNAPLPAEPAPISVAALGSEPVLQGIDPAVTPFKLTEGADAELVFDPEKREAIAGGDVVASAIGAGDMPFVVDRMAALDTLKRLSEANPQTVRVTPSDTVHREGDRVGITVSDLSGRKLVLFDVTGDGTVQFLYPNEKEVDAEMSQTFDLDLSVVAPFGTDLLVAVTSESPMPELMEFLKQNDRRRTAGNIAKRLGEFLPEGARVGFTVLYTSAGAKL
;
A
#
# COMPACT_ATOMS: atom_id res chain seq x y z
N MET A 1 62.73 -38.97 37.09
CA MET A 1 62.75 -37.62 36.56
C MET A 1 61.57 -37.52 35.64
N SER A 2 60.47 -36.95 36.16
CA SER A 2 59.24 -36.86 35.46
C SER A 2 58.91 -35.37 35.39
N ALA A 3 58.86 -34.79 34.19
CA ALA A 3 58.60 -33.39 33.97
C ALA A 3 57.08 -33.21 33.64
N SER A 4 56.41 -32.53 34.56
CA SER A 4 55.02 -32.14 34.37
C SER A 4 54.95 -30.83 33.59
N VAL A 5 54.29 -30.83 32.42
CA VAL A 5 53.97 -29.63 31.65
C VAL A 5 52.56 -29.18 32.06
N SER A 6 52.44 -28.03 32.73
CA SER A 6 51.18 -27.35 33.01
C SER A 6 50.79 -26.53 31.79
N MET A 7 49.65 -26.87 31.21
CA MET A 7 49.01 -26.10 30.14
C MET A 7 47.98 -25.13 30.76
N ALA A 8 48.30 -23.85 30.79
CA ALA A 8 47.39 -22.81 31.22
C ALA A 8 46.43 -22.46 30.05
N ALA A 9 45.16 -22.76 30.23
CA ALA A 9 44.11 -22.33 29.29
C ALA A 9 43.72 -20.89 29.60
N ALA A 10 44.00 -19.97 28.68
CA ALA A 10 43.52 -18.60 28.74
C ALA A 10 42.07 -18.57 28.22
N PHE A 11 41.11 -18.32 29.12
CA PHE A 11 39.75 -17.98 28.75
C PHE A 11 39.72 -16.52 28.33
N ALA A 12 39.59 -16.27 27.04
CA ALA A 12 39.23 -14.95 26.52
C ALA A 12 37.72 -14.73 26.75
N PHE A 13 37.37 -13.85 27.69
CA PHE A 13 36.02 -13.32 27.81
C PHE A 13 35.77 -12.39 26.61
N LEU A 14 35.00 -12.87 25.64
CA LEU A 14 34.41 -12.02 24.62
C LEU A 14 33.26 -11.24 25.30
N THR A 15 33.52 -10.01 25.70
CA THR A 15 32.44 -9.08 26.06
C THR A 15 31.69 -8.74 24.79
N LEU A 16 30.52 -9.35 24.63
CA LEU A 16 29.52 -8.89 23.68
C LEU A 16 29.13 -7.49 24.15
N ALA A 17 29.62 -6.46 23.49
CA ALA A 17 29.05 -5.13 23.62
C ALA A 17 27.62 -5.22 23.07
N ALA A 18 26.62 -5.23 23.94
CA ALA A 18 25.27 -4.92 23.57
C ALA A 18 25.31 -3.48 23.05
N THR A 19 25.19 -3.31 21.74
CA THR A 19 24.85 -2.01 21.18
C THR A 19 23.43 -1.73 21.65
N ASP A 20 23.28 -0.91 22.70
CA ASP A 20 22.03 -0.26 23.01
C ASP A 20 21.61 0.46 21.72
N SER A 21 20.67 -0.11 20.99
CA SER A 21 19.91 0.61 19.99
C SER A 21 19.18 1.68 20.78
N LEU A 22 19.71 2.90 20.78
CA LEU A 22 19.02 4.05 21.33
C LEU A 22 17.65 4.11 20.65
N ALA A 23 16.59 3.89 21.42
CA ALA A 23 15.24 3.98 20.91
C ALA A 23 15.08 5.36 20.28
N ARG A 24 14.71 5.40 19.00
CA ARG A 24 14.41 6.67 18.32
C ARG A 24 13.23 7.31 19.04
N VAL A 25 13.33 8.58 19.38
CA VAL A 25 12.24 9.35 19.99
C VAL A 25 11.71 10.30 18.95
N ILE A 26 10.41 10.20 18.66
CA ILE A 26 9.75 11.06 17.69
C ILE A 26 9.49 12.45 18.29
N GLU A 27 9.73 13.48 17.52
CA GLU A 27 9.45 14.87 17.87
C GLU A 27 8.58 15.54 16.80
N ALA A 28 7.70 16.46 17.23
CA ALA A 28 7.01 17.35 16.31
C ALA A 28 8.00 18.24 15.54
N PRO A 29 7.65 18.75 14.33
CA PRO A 29 8.56 19.57 13.52
C PRO A 29 9.15 20.77 14.27
N GLU A 30 8.36 21.42 15.10
CA GLU A 30 8.75 22.58 15.92
C GLU A 30 9.16 22.18 17.37
N ARG A 31 9.44 20.88 17.60
CA ARG A 31 9.83 20.29 18.90
C ARG A 31 8.76 20.39 20.00
N GLY A 32 7.51 20.47 19.61
CA GLY A 32 6.36 20.32 20.51
C GLY A 32 6.12 18.86 20.89
N ALA A 33 5.11 18.64 21.71
CA ALA A 33 4.69 17.30 22.10
C ALA A 33 4.00 16.57 20.95
N VAL A 34 4.20 15.24 20.89
CA VAL A 34 3.46 14.36 19.99
C VAL A 34 2.33 13.68 20.75
N ARG A 35 1.11 13.74 20.23
CA ARG A 35 -0.10 13.16 20.82
C ARG A 35 -0.84 12.32 19.78
N ALA A 36 -1.65 11.36 20.23
CA ALA A 36 -2.45 10.57 19.30
C ALA A 36 -3.86 10.24 19.81
N VAL A 37 -4.81 10.18 18.87
CA VAL A 37 -6.12 9.55 19.05
C VAL A 37 -6.28 8.49 17.95
N LEU A 38 -6.38 7.24 18.35
CA LEU A 38 -6.41 6.09 17.47
C LEU A 38 -7.72 5.33 17.65
N ILE A 39 -8.40 5.00 16.55
CA ILE A 39 -9.73 4.43 16.53
C ILE A 39 -9.71 3.18 15.66
N GLY A 40 -10.21 2.05 16.21
CA GLY A 40 -10.34 0.79 15.47
C GLY A 40 -11.67 0.11 15.72
N ILE A 41 -12.44 -0.20 14.66
CA ILE A 41 -13.76 -0.80 14.79
C ILE A 41 -13.86 -2.06 13.93
N ASP A 42 -13.98 -3.22 14.57
CA ASP A 42 -14.24 -4.52 13.95
C ASP A 42 -15.68 -4.99 14.16
N LEU A 43 -16.27 -4.64 15.30
CA LEU A 43 -17.58 -5.16 15.73
C LEU A 43 -18.70 -4.16 15.45
N TYR A 44 -19.55 -4.51 14.51
CA TYR A 44 -20.72 -3.72 14.10
C TYR A 44 -22.01 -4.46 14.39
N ARG A 45 -23.10 -3.73 14.63
CA ARG A 45 -24.42 -4.32 14.87
C ARG A 45 -25.16 -4.72 13.59
N ASN A 46 -25.08 -3.86 12.56
CA ASN A 46 -25.91 -3.97 11.38
C ASN A 46 -25.12 -3.94 10.05
N VAL A 47 -23.80 -3.95 10.13
CA VAL A 47 -22.88 -4.14 8.99
C VAL A 47 -21.98 -5.35 9.27
N PRO A 48 -21.43 -6.00 8.23
CA PRO A 48 -20.52 -7.12 8.42
C PRO A 48 -19.34 -6.76 9.32
N PRO A 49 -18.85 -7.68 10.17
CA PRO A 49 -17.68 -7.41 11.00
C PRO A 49 -16.42 -7.32 10.14
N LEU A 50 -15.42 -6.59 10.67
CA LEU A 50 -14.04 -6.61 10.21
C LEU A 50 -13.18 -7.46 11.15
N HIS A 51 -11.92 -7.69 10.77
CA HIS A 51 -10.99 -8.55 11.51
C HIS A 51 -9.61 -7.93 11.72
N GLY A 52 -9.38 -6.71 11.23
CA GLY A 52 -8.09 -6.05 11.23
C GLY A 52 -8.09 -4.61 11.73
N ALA A 53 -9.23 -3.94 11.80
CA ALA A 53 -9.27 -2.52 12.12
C ALA A 53 -8.87 -2.20 13.57
N VAL A 54 -9.26 -3.04 14.52
CA VAL A 54 -8.80 -2.92 15.91
C VAL A 54 -7.30 -3.18 16.00
N ALA A 55 -6.81 -4.20 15.31
CA ALA A 55 -5.41 -4.55 15.29
C ALA A 55 -4.54 -3.45 14.64
N ASP A 56 -5.07 -2.69 13.68
CA ASP A 56 -4.39 -1.54 13.09
C ASP A 56 -4.22 -0.38 14.07
N ALA A 57 -5.28 -0.04 14.79
CA ALA A 57 -5.21 1.00 15.82
C ALA A 57 -4.25 0.60 16.95
N GLU A 58 -4.22 -0.68 17.33
CA GLU A 58 -3.28 -1.22 18.31
C GLU A 58 -1.83 -1.17 17.80
N ASP A 59 -1.58 -1.53 16.54
CA ASP A 59 -0.24 -1.50 15.93
C ASP A 59 0.29 -0.06 15.84
N LEU A 60 -0.52 0.88 15.35
CA LEU A 60 -0.18 2.31 15.39
C LEU A 60 0.14 2.79 16.81
N SER A 61 -0.64 2.36 17.82
CA SER A 61 -0.38 2.70 19.21
C SER A 61 0.93 2.12 19.72
N LEU A 62 1.25 0.88 19.37
CA LEU A 62 2.51 0.23 19.74
C LEU A 62 3.70 0.90 19.07
N SER A 63 3.59 1.21 17.79
CA SER A 63 4.64 1.91 17.03
C SER A 63 4.93 3.29 17.61
N LEU A 64 3.91 4.10 17.86
CA LEU A 64 4.09 5.42 18.46
C LEU A 64 4.67 5.34 19.88
N ARG A 65 4.27 4.35 20.69
CA ARG A 65 4.90 4.09 22.00
C ARG A 65 6.36 3.72 21.89
N SER A 66 6.72 2.91 20.91
CA SER A 66 8.11 2.47 20.72
C SER A 66 9.06 3.64 20.41
N VAL A 67 8.51 4.73 19.90
CA VAL A 67 9.23 5.99 19.60
C VAL A 67 8.90 7.12 20.60
N GLY A 68 8.44 6.78 21.79
CA GLY A 68 8.35 7.70 22.93
C GLY A 68 7.05 8.51 23.07
N VAL A 69 6.00 8.24 22.28
CA VAL A 69 4.71 8.93 22.43
C VAL A 69 3.94 8.33 23.61
N GLU A 70 3.66 9.14 24.62
CA GLU A 70 2.92 8.72 25.82
C GLU A 70 1.47 9.22 25.87
N ASP A 71 1.20 10.45 25.35
CA ASP A 71 -0.14 11.05 25.35
C ASP A 71 -0.98 10.48 24.20
N MET A 72 -1.60 9.32 24.45
CA MET A 72 -2.42 8.62 23.45
C MET A 72 -3.76 8.16 24.03
N THR A 73 -4.81 8.31 23.19
CA THR A 73 -6.13 7.71 23.44
C THR A 73 -6.39 6.67 22.36
N LEU A 74 -6.69 5.43 22.79
CA LEU A 74 -7.05 4.32 21.92
C LEU A 74 -8.51 3.92 22.15
N LEU A 75 -9.36 4.10 21.15
CA LEU A 75 -10.77 3.74 21.17
C LEU A 75 -11.02 2.50 20.29
N LYS A 76 -11.68 1.49 20.86
CA LYS A 76 -11.94 0.22 20.16
C LYS A 76 -13.40 -0.17 20.19
N ASN A 77 -13.96 -0.60 19.08
CA ASN A 77 -15.31 -1.14 18.96
C ASN A 77 -16.37 -0.24 19.62
N GLY A 78 -17.11 -0.75 20.58
CA GLY A 78 -18.18 -0.01 21.26
C GLY A 78 -17.73 1.21 22.06
N ALA A 79 -16.43 1.36 22.38
CA ALA A 79 -15.90 2.58 22.97
C ALA A 79 -15.58 3.66 21.90
N ALA A 80 -15.56 3.27 20.64
CA ALA A 80 -15.45 4.16 19.49
C ALA A 80 -16.84 4.52 18.96
N ASP A 81 -17.75 4.90 19.85
CA ASP A 81 -19.02 5.51 19.48
C ASP A 81 -18.82 7.01 19.16
N ARG A 82 -19.85 7.64 18.65
CA ARG A 82 -19.79 9.04 18.24
C ARG A 82 -19.36 9.97 19.38
N GLU A 83 -19.95 9.82 20.55
CA GLU A 83 -19.67 10.66 21.71
C GLU A 83 -18.22 10.46 22.19
N GLY A 84 -17.76 9.21 22.28
CA GLY A 84 -16.41 8.86 22.69
C GLY A 84 -15.34 9.43 21.75
N ILE A 85 -15.57 9.37 20.43
CA ILE A 85 -14.63 9.91 19.42
C ILE A 85 -14.54 11.43 19.53
N PHE A 86 -15.69 12.13 19.55
CA PHE A 86 -15.69 13.59 19.70
C PHE A 86 -15.02 14.03 20.99
N HIS A 87 -15.36 13.40 22.12
CA HIS A 87 -14.75 13.72 23.41
C HIS A 87 -13.22 13.49 23.41
N ALA A 88 -12.75 12.40 22.80
CA ALA A 88 -11.31 12.12 22.73
C ALA A 88 -10.56 13.17 21.90
N ILE A 89 -11.12 13.58 20.74
CA ILE A 89 -10.50 14.59 19.87
C ILE A 89 -10.58 15.98 20.52
N GLU A 90 -11.68 16.33 21.18
CA GLU A 90 -11.80 17.57 21.94
C GLU A 90 -10.79 17.61 23.09
N ALA A 91 -10.66 16.53 23.84
CA ALA A 91 -9.72 16.44 24.97
C ALA A 91 -8.25 16.58 24.49
N VAL A 92 -7.85 15.98 23.36
CA VAL A 92 -6.50 16.21 22.83
C VAL A 92 -6.35 17.63 22.30
N THR A 93 -7.38 18.21 21.69
CA THR A 93 -7.38 19.60 21.22
C THR A 93 -7.20 20.62 22.37
N GLU A 94 -7.79 20.36 23.53
CA GLU A 94 -7.59 21.20 24.72
C GLU A 94 -6.15 21.21 25.19
N ARG A 95 -5.45 20.08 25.09
CA ARG A 95 -4.04 19.92 25.50
C ARG A 95 -3.04 20.35 24.42
N ALA A 96 -3.47 20.42 23.16
CA ALA A 96 -2.61 20.78 22.05
C ALA A 96 -2.26 22.28 22.07
N GLY A 97 -1.05 22.60 21.66
CA GLY A 97 -0.52 23.96 21.54
C GLY A 97 0.30 24.16 20.26
N PRO A 98 0.81 25.39 20.06
CA PRO A 98 1.64 25.69 18.90
C PRO A 98 2.88 24.78 18.83
N GLY A 99 3.12 24.22 17.65
CA GLY A 99 4.27 23.36 17.38
C GLY A 99 4.12 21.92 17.84
N ASP A 100 2.98 21.53 18.43
CA ASP A 100 2.65 20.14 18.72
C ASP A 100 2.28 19.38 17.43
N LEU A 101 2.45 18.06 17.46
CA LEU A 101 1.96 17.14 16.43
C LEU A 101 0.85 16.27 16.99
N VAL A 102 -0.30 16.25 16.34
CA VAL A 102 -1.41 15.35 16.69
C VAL A 102 -1.63 14.33 15.60
N VAL A 103 -1.50 13.05 15.93
CA VAL A 103 -1.79 11.92 15.05
C VAL A 103 -3.23 11.45 15.30
N LEU A 104 -4.09 11.57 14.31
CA LEU A 104 -5.44 11.02 14.31
C LEU A 104 -5.49 9.80 13.39
N GLY A 105 -5.91 8.65 13.90
CA GLY A 105 -6.05 7.43 13.11
C GLY A 105 -7.44 6.83 13.26
N ILE A 106 -8.08 6.46 12.14
CA ILE A 106 -9.33 5.71 12.15
C ILE A 106 -9.24 4.55 11.16
N ALA A 107 -9.50 3.34 11.67
CA ALA A 107 -9.62 2.13 10.87
C ALA A 107 -11.01 1.50 11.09
N GLY A 108 -11.70 1.18 10.01
CA GLY A 108 -13.06 0.66 10.08
C GLY A 108 -13.82 0.74 8.75
N HIS A 109 -15.13 0.57 8.81
CA HIS A 109 -15.99 0.76 7.65
C HIS A 109 -16.20 2.24 7.31
N GLY A 110 -16.04 2.53 6.03
CA GLY A 110 -16.56 3.75 5.43
C GLY A 110 -17.78 3.49 4.55
N SER A 111 -18.56 4.51 4.26
CA SER A 111 -19.70 4.49 3.38
C SER A 111 -19.95 5.88 2.80
N SER A 112 -21.04 6.04 2.07
CA SER A 112 -21.51 7.35 1.61
C SER A 112 -23.03 7.46 1.66
N GLU A 113 -23.53 8.65 1.88
CA GLU A 113 -24.96 8.99 1.80
C GLU A 113 -25.19 10.18 0.87
N PRO A 114 -26.45 10.47 0.45
CA PRO A 114 -26.72 11.68 -0.32
C PRO A 114 -26.21 12.93 0.39
N GLU A 115 -25.61 13.85 -0.39
CA GLU A 115 -25.06 15.09 0.18
C GLU A 115 -26.11 15.86 1.01
N ARG A 116 -25.72 16.27 2.21
CA ARG A 116 -26.59 17.03 3.12
C ARG A 116 -26.74 18.48 2.72
N ILE A 117 -25.73 19.04 2.08
CA ILE A 117 -25.75 20.39 1.52
C ILE A 117 -25.69 20.26 0.00
N LYS A 118 -26.82 20.50 -0.66
CA LYS A 118 -26.95 20.32 -2.10
C LYS A 118 -25.92 21.13 -2.89
N GLY A 119 -25.15 20.43 -3.73
CA GLY A 119 -24.09 21.02 -4.56
C GLY A 119 -22.77 21.27 -3.83
N SER A 120 -22.61 20.77 -2.60
CA SER A 120 -21.36 20.88 -1.86
C SER A 120 -20.30 19.87 -2.30
N LYS A 121 -20.72 18.76 -2.92
CA LYS A 121 -19.82 17.68 -3.36
C LYS A 121 -19.97 17.44 -4.87
N PRO A 122 -18.86 17.30 -5.62
CA PRO A 122 -18.92 16.95 -7.05
C PRO A 122 -19.62 15.61 -7.31
N SER A 123 -19.47 14.65 -6.38
CA SER A 123 -20.13 13.34 -6.44
C SER A 123 -21.62 13.37 -6.07
N GLY A 124 -22.13 14.47 -5.48
CA GLY A 124 -23.48 14.56 -4.88
C GLY A 124 -23.64 13.67 -3.64
N ARG A 125 -22.54 13.23 -3.02
CA ARG A 125 -22.55 12.34 -1.86
C ARG A 125 -21.58 12.81 -0.78
N ASP A 126 -21.98 12.66 0.48
CA ASP A 126 -21.13 12.83 1.65
C ASP A 126 -20.47 11.51 2.01
N GLU A 127 -19.16 11.57 2.30
CA GLU A 127 -18.41 10.47 2.87
C GLU A 127 -18.70 10.34 4.36
N VAL A 128 -18.82 9.11 4.85
CA VAL A 128 -19.12 8.83 6.24
C VAL A 128 -18.28 7.70 6.80
N TYR A 129 -17.85 7.87 8.04
CA TYR A 129 -17.25 6.84 8.88
C TYR A 129 -18.37 6.15 9.66
N VAL A 130 -18.50 4.84 9.48
CA VAL A 130 -19.56 4.04 10.09
C VAL A 130 -19.07 3.51 11.44
N LEU A 131 -19.84 3.75 12.50
CA LEU A 131 -19.47 3.35 13.87
C LEU A 131 -20.17 2.06 14.31
N ALA A 132 -19.72 1.47 15.41
CA ALA A 132 -20.16 0.16 15.88
C ALA A 132 -21.68 0.01 16.07
N GLY A 133 -22.33 1.09 16.52
CA GLY A 133 -23.78 1.13 16.80
C GLY A 133 -24.65 1.49 15.59
N PHE A 134 -24.07 1.71 14.42
CA PHE A 134 -24.77 2.23 13.25
C PHE A 134 -25.98 1.36 12.85
N ASP A 135 -27.10 2.02 12.61
CA ASP A 135 -28.33 1.49 12.02
C ASP A 135 -28.94 2.62 11.20
N THR A 136 -29.55 2.34 10.04
CA THR A 136 -30.26 3.34 9.24
C THR A 136 -31.51 3.91 9.91
N ARG A 137 -31.92 3.35 11.06
CA ARG A 137 -33.06 3.78 11.88
C ARG A 137 -32.58 4.43 13.18
N LEU A 138 -33.33 5.38 13.69
CA LEU A 138 -33.10 6.00 14.99
C LEU A 138 -33.15 4.96 16.14
N PRO A 139 -32.31 5.08 17.17
CA PRO A 139 -31.26 6.10 17.37
C PRO A 139 -29.92 5.74 16.70
N GLY A 140 -29.79 4.58 16.06
CA GLY A 140 -28.55 4.06 15.49
C GLY A 140 -28.04 4.89 14.29
N SER A 141 -28.89 5.69 13.64
CA SER A 141 -28.49 6.62 12.57
C SER A 141 -27.48 7.67 13.03
N ARG A 142 -27.40 7.94 14.32
CA ARG A 142 -26.41 8.85 14.91
C ARG A 142 -24.99 8.31 14.88
N GLU A 143 -24.83 6.98 14.85
CA GLU A 143 -23.56 6.30 14.95
C GLU A 143 -22.79 6.31 13.62
N ARG A 144 -22.59 7.51 13.08
CA ARG A 144 -21.75 7.83 11.92
C ARG A 144 -21.13 9.21 12.06
N ILE A 145 -20.00 9.44 11.42
CA ILE A 145 -19.32 10.74 11.39
C ILE A 145 -19.07 11.11 9.93
N PHE A 146 -19.44 12.33 9.56
CA PHE A 146 -19.17 12.85 8.23
C PHE A 146 -17.72 13.29 8.06
N GLY A 147 -17.19 13.20 6.85
CA GLY A 147 -15.88 13.74 6.54
C GLY A 147 -15.75 15.21 6.91
N ASP A 148 -16.81 16.02 6.69
CA ASP A 148 -16.81 17.45 7.05
C ASP A 148 -16.79 17.69 8.56
N GLU A 149 -17.31 16.77 9.37
CA GLU A 149 -17.20 16.85 10.84
C GLU A 149 -15.75 16.59 11.30
N PHE A 150 -15.06 15.59 10.69
CA PHE A 150 -13.63 15.41 10.94
C PHE A 150 -12.82 16.62 10.50
N LYS A 151 -13.12 17.22 9.34
CA LYS A 151 -12.48 18.47 8.90
C LYS A 151 -12.65 19.58 9.92
N ALA A 152 -13.84 19.74 10.52
CA ALA A 152 -14.08 20.76 11.55
C ALA A 152 -13.23 20.50 12.82
N LEU A 153 -13.11 19.25 13.25
CA LEU A 153 -12.26 18.86 14.39
C LEU A 153 -10.78 19.14 14.11
N ILE A 154 -10.30 18.83 12.91
CA ILE A 154 -8.93 19.09 12.48
C ILE A 154 -8.64 20.60 12.44
N ARG A 155 -9.58 21.43 11.96
CA ARG A 155 -9.45 22.90 12.00
C ARG A 155 -9.30 23.45 13.41
N ASN A 156 -9.99 22.86 14.38
CA ASN A 156 -9.83 23.26 15.78
C ASN A 156 -8.40 22.98 16.27
N LEU A 157 -7.77 21.88 15.89
CA LEU A 157 -6.36 21.59 16.17
C LEU A 157 -5.43 22.57 15.47
N GLU A 158 -5.63 22.88 14.19
CA GLU A 158 -4.85 23.88 13.48
C GLU A 158 -4.96 25.28 14.11
N THR A 159 -6.14 25.64 14.62
CA THR A 159 -6.36 26.91 15.32
C THR A 159 -5.53 27.00 16.60
N LYS A 160 -5.19 25.85 17.23
CA LYS A 160 -4.26 25.79 18.36
C LYS A 160 -2.79 25.90 17.91
N GLY A 161 -2.51 25.89 16.62
CA GLY A 161 -1.16 25.90 16.04
C GLY A 161 -0.50 24.52 15.98
N ALA A 162 -1.25 23.45 16.17
CA ALA A 162 -0.75 22.10 16.05
C ALA A 162 -0.69 21.63 14.59
N ASP A 163 0.33 20.84 14.25
CA ASP A 163 0.37 20.04 13.03
C ASP A 163 -0.47 18.77 13.23
N VAL A 164 -1.10 18.30 12.16
CA VAL A 164 -1.97 17.13 12.21
C VAL A 164 -1.55 16.12 11.15
N VAL A 165 -1.40 14.86 11.54
CA VAL A 165 -1.39 13.72 10.63
C VAL A 165 -2.70 12.98 10.78
N PHE A 166 -3.51 12.94 9.72
CA PHE A 166 -4.77 12.19 9.73
C PHE A 166 -4.67 10.97 8.82
N ILE A 167 -4.90 9.79 9.41
CA ILE A 167 -4.82 8.47 8.78
C ILE A 167 -6.23 7.89 8.74
N ALA A 168 -6.82 7.79 7.55
CA ALA A 168 -8.16 7.24 7.35
C ALA A 168 -8.08 5.90 6.60
N ASP A 169 -8.02 4.80 7.35
CA ASP A 169 -7.98 3.45 6.79
C ASP A 169 -9.39 2.86 6.67
N THR A 170 -10.17 3.47 5.79
CA THR A 170 -11.58 3.19 5.53
C THR A 170 -11.88 3.33 4.04
N CYS A 171 -13.01 2.77 3.57
CA CYS A 171 -13.47 2.94 2.19
C CYS A 171 -14.63 3.94 2.12
N HIS A 172 -14.49 4.96 1.29
CA HIS A 172 -15.56 5.95 1.04
C HIS A 172 -16.13 5.89 -0.38
N ALA A 173 -15.81 4.85 -1.16
CA ALA A 173 -16.22 4.74 -2.55
C ALA A 173 -17.74 4.86 -2.71
N GLY A 174 -18.17 5.94 -3.34
CA GLY A 174 -19.58 6.19 -3.71
C GLY A 174 -20.09 5.36 -4.89
N GLY A 175 -19.26 4.49 -5.45
CA GLY A 175 -19.57 3.67 -6.61
C GLY A 175 -20.49 2.51 -6.28
N MET A 176 -21.72 2.51 -6.87
CA MET A 176 -22.61 1.36 -6.87
C MET A 176 -22.18 0.31 -7.90
N THR A 177 -21.06 -0.34 -7.74
CA THR A 177 -20.82 -1.59 -8.44
C THR A 177 -20.86 -2.71 -7.43
N ARG A 178 -21.98 -3.45 -7.41
CA ARG A 178 -22.01 -4.82 -6.92
C ARG A 178 -21.27 -5.70 -7.93
N ASP A 179 -20.02 -5.40 -8.19
CA ASP A 179 -19.17 -6.37 -8.85
C ASP A 179 -18.75 -7.36 -7.77
N VAL A 180 -19.26 -8.56 -7.93
CA VAL A 180 -18.70 -9.74 -7.27
C VAL A 180 -17.31 -9.86 -7.89
N ASP A 181 -16.30 -9.35 -7.22
CA ASP A 181 -14.92 -9.56 -7.62
C ASP A 181 -14.71 -11.07 -7.65
N PRO A 182 -14.51 -11.70 -8.82
CA PRO A 182 -14.34 -13.14 -8.90
C PRO A 182 -13.11 -13.66 -8.12
N ARG A 183 -12.21 -12.73 -7.71
CA ARG A 183 -11.07 -12.99 -6.82
C ARG A 183 -11.48 -13.06 -5.35
N GLY A 184 -12.68 -12.61 -4.99
CA GLY A 184 -13.03 -12.08 -3.69
C GLY A 184 -13.94 -12.93 -2.82
N ALA A 185 -14.00 -14.25 -2.94
CA ALA A 185 -14.74 -15.05 -1.94
C ALA A 185 -14.12 -14.93 -0.52
N GLU A 186 -12.87 -14.46 -0.38
CA GLU A 186 -12.15 -14.36 0.90
C GLU A 186 -11.66 -12.94 1.26
N ILE A 187 -11.84 -11.92 0.41
CA ILE A 187 -11.40 -10.55 0.71
C ILE A 187 -12.51 -9.81 1.47
N THR A 188 -12.20 -9.38 2.68
CA THR A 188 -13.05 -8.48 3.46
C THR A 188 -12.72 -7.04 3.08
N TRP A 189 -13.72 -6.30 2.56
CA TRP A 189 -13.59 -4.90 2.20
C TRP A 189 -14.06 -3.99 3.33
N ARG A 190 -13.38 -2.88 3.56
CA ARG A 190 -13.74 -1.87 4.57
C ARG A 190 -14.85 -0.93 4.10
N GLN A 191 -15.74 -1.44 3.28
CA GLN A 191 -16.87 -0.71 2.71
C GLN A 191 -18.19 -1.22 3.25
N ALA A 192 -18.95 -0.36 3.92
CA ALA A 192 -20.37 -0.58 4.16
C ALA A 192 -21.19 -0.16 2.93
N PRO A 193 -22.31 -0.83 2.63
CA PRO A 193 -23.19 -0.44 1.55
C PRO A 193 -23.66 1.02 1.70
N SER A 194 -23.81 1.73 0.58
CA SER A 194 -24.45 3.05 0.57
C SER A 194 -25.89 2.96 1.06
N TYR A 195 -26.32 3.96 1.78
CA TYR A 195 -27.63 4.00 2.42
C TYR A 195 -28.27 5.38 2.32
N THR A 196 -29.55 5.44 2.67
CA THR A 196 -30.31 6.68 2.86
C THR A 196 -30.95 6.64 4.25
N ILE A 197 -30.84 7.72 5.00
CA ILE A 197 -31.47 7.90 6.29
C ILE A 197 -32.80 8.64 6.05
N GLU A 198 -33.91 8.03 6.49
CA GLU A 198 -35.25 8.64 6.37
C GLU A 198 -35.53 9.64 7.50
N GLU A 199 -35.12 9.28 8.74
CA GLU A 199 -35.26 10.13 9.91
C GLU A 199 -33.89 10.37 10.51
N ASP A 200 -33.42 11.61 10.45
CA ASP A 200 -32.09 12.02 10.91
C ASP A 200 -32.23 13.17 11.93
N ASP A 201 -31.73 12.96 13.13
CA ASP A 201 -31.73 13.96 14.18
C ASP A 201 -30.35 14.61 14.42
N LEU A 202 -29.35 14.29 13.58
CA LEU A 202 -28.10 15.03 13.59
C LEU A 202 -28.35 16.46 13.11
N ALA A 203 -27.78 17.43 13.83
CA ALA A 203 -27.83 18.82 13.41
C ALA A 203 -27.31 18.96 11.98
N PRO A 204 -27.91 19.81 11.13
CA PRO A 204 -27.36 20.11 9.82
C PRO A 204 -25.91 20.56 9.98
N ILE A 205 -25.03 20.06 9.10
CA ILE A 205 -23.64 20.56 9.03
C ILE A 205 -23.74 22.06 8.76
N SER A 206 -23.02 22.86 9.57
CA SER A 206 -23.07 24.33 9.48
C SER A 206 -22.80 24.75 8.03
N THR A 207 -23.68 25.59 7.47
CA THR A 207 -23.54 26.20 6.14
C THR A 207 -22.51 27.33 6.10
N THR A 208 -21.54 27.36 7.02
CA THR A 208 -20.43 28.30 6.93
C THR A 208 -19.66 28.10 5.63
N ALA A 209 -18.97 29.13 5.17
CA ALA A 209 -18.14 29.03 3.94
C ALA A 209 -17.18 27.84 3.94
N ASP A 210 -16.85 27.32 5.11
CA ASP A 210 -16.00 26.15 5.33
C ASP A 210 -16.66 24.83 4.89
N ALA A 211 -17.96 24.68 5.08
CA ALA A 211 -18.71 23.49 4.66
C ALA A 211 -18.94 23.45 3.13
N LEU A 212 -18.82 24.59 2.47
CA LEU A 212 -18.96 24.74 1.01
C LEU A 212 -17.61 24.73 0.29
N SER A 213 -16.50 24.70 1.04
CA SER A 213 -15.16 24.61 0.48
C SER A 213 -14.96 23.25 -0.18
N THR A 214 -14.89 23.25 -1.51
CA THR A 214 -14.61 22.05 -2.32
C THR A 214 -13.11 21.78 -2.42
N GLY A 215 -12.27 22.61 -1.82
CA GLY A 215 -10.81 22.52 -1.85
C GLY A 215 -10.20 22.12 -0.51
N PHE A 216 -8.98 21.58 -0.58
CA PHE A 216 -8.14 21.36 0.59
C PHE A 216 -7.52 22.71 1.01
N ASP A 217 -8.04 23.31 2.07
CA ASP A 217 -7.63 24.63 2.55
C ASP A 217 -6.94 24.61 3.93
N PHE A 218 -6.52 23.43 4.36
CA PHE A 218 -5.71 23.24 5.56
C PHE A 218 -4.29 23.78 5.37
N LYS A 219 -3.66 24.18 6.46
CA LYS A 219 -2.30 24.72 6.47
C LYS A 219 -1.28 23.80 7.13
N ARG A 220 -1.73 22.98 8.07
CA ARG A 220 -0.89 22.12 8.91
C ARG A 220 -1.30 20.64 8.86
N LEU A 221 -2.22 20.25 7.95
CA LEU A 221 -2.68 18.87 7.79
C LEU A 221 -1.80 18.09 6.80
N THR A 222 -1.41 16.90 7.21
CA THR A 222 -0.91 15.82 6.36
C THR A 222 -1.97 14.73 6.35
N PHE A 223 -2.62 14.50 5.22
CA PHE A 223 -3.72 13.54 5.10
C PHE A 223 -3.29 12.30 4.32
N LEU A 224 -3.60 11.14 4.88
CA LEU A 224 -3.39 9.82 4.30
C LEU A 224 -4.72 9.07 4.34
N ALA A 225 -5.29 8.76 3.18
CA ALA A 225 -6.47 7.92 3.08
C ALA A 225 -6.14 6.61 2.36
N ALA A 226 -6.75 5.53 2.81
CA ALA A 226 -6.49 4.20 2.28
C ALA A 226 -6.78 4.09 0.79
N VAL A 227 -7.76 4.85 0.30
CA VAL A 227 -8.22 4.78 -1.08
C VAL A 227 -8.66 6.15 -1.58
N ASP A 228 -8.66 6.34 -2.89
CA ASP A 228 -9.33 7.42 -3.56
C ASP A 228 -10.85 7.16 -3.66
N GLU A 229 -11.59 8.08 -4.28
CA GLU A 229 -13.05 8.00 -4.43
C GLU A 229 -13.55 6.75 -5.19
N ASN A 230 -12.67 6.04 -5.89
CA ASN A 230 -13.03 4.96 -6.82
C ASN A 230 -12.53 3.58 -6.41
N THR A 231 -11.69 3.49 -5.38
CA THR A 231 -11.05 2.25 -4.96
C THR A 231 -11.55 1.73 -3.61
N LYS A 232 -11.29 0.46 -3.31
CA LYS A 232 -11.71 -0.20 -2.07
C LYS A 232 -10.48 -0.60 -1.26
N SER A 233 -10.54 -0.44 0.07
CA SER A 233 -9.50 -0.90 0.98
C SER A 233 -9.79 -2.33 1.43
N PRO A 234 -8.93 -3.31 1.10
CA PRO A 234 -9.07 -4.68 1.56
C PRO A 234 -8.48 -4.85 2.96
N GLU A 235 -8.98 -5.83 3.71
CA GLU A 235 -8.23 -6.41 4.82
C GLU A 235 -7.26 -7.46 4.29
N ILE A 236 -5.98 -7.22 4.47
CA ILE A 236 -4.89 -8.07 3.97
C ILE A 236 -4.36 -9.03 5.02
N SER A 237 -3.75 -10.12 4.57
CA SER A 237 -2.92 -11.01 5.40
C SER A 237 -1.46 -10.67 5.17
N ILE A 238 -0.73 -10.37 6.24
CA ILE A 238 0.71 -10.10 6.17
C ILE A 238 1.45 -11.35 6.64
N PRO A 239 2.45 -11.86 5.89
CA PRO A 239 3.20 -13.03 6.28
C PRO A 239 3.80 -12.90 7.68
N GLY A 240 3.58 -13.90 8.54
CA GLY A 240 4.05 -13.89 9.93
C GLY A 240 3.16 -13.13 10.92
N ILE A 241 2.10 -12.47 10.48
CA ILE A 241 1.13 -11.77 11.33
C ILE A 241 -0.21 -12.49 11.29
N PRO A 242 -0.68 -13.06 12.43
CA PRO A 242 -1.91 -13.87 12.43
C PRO A 242 -3.19 -13.09 12.14
N GLN A 243 -3.24 -11.80 12.52
CA GLN A 243 -4.43 -10.96 12.35
C GLN A 243 -4.41 -10.28 10.98
N LYS A 244 -5.60 -10.11 10.40
CA LYS A 244 -5.77 -9.23 9.23
C LYS A 244 -5.33 -7.81 9.55
N ARG A 245 -4.97 -7.04 8.54
CA ARG A 245 -4.53 -5.65 8.62
C ARG A 245 -5.11 -4.81 7.50
N GLY A 246 -5.24 -3.50 7.74
CA GLY A 246 -5.29 -2.51 6.69
C GLY A 246 -3.88 -2.12 6.27
N ALA A 247 -3.63 -2.11 4.98
CA ALA A 247 -2.29 -1.84 4.47
C ALA A 247 -1.81 -0.43 4.81
N LEU A 248 -2.69 0.57 4.78
CA LEU A 248 -2.35 1.95 5.12
C LEU A 248 -1.88 2.08 6.57
N SER A 249 -2.66 1.57 7.52
CA SER A 249 -2.33 1.63 8.94
C SER A 249 -1.02 0.90 9.23
N TYR A 250 -0.83 -0.28 8.66
CA TYR A 250 0.38 -1.07 8.83
C TYR A 250 1.62 -0.35 8.30
N ALA A 251 1.56 0.17 7.07
CA ALA A 251 2.66 0.92 6.47
C ALA A 251 2.98 2.20 7.26
N THR A 252 1.96 2.92 7.71
CA THR A 252 2.15 4.15 8.49
C THR A 252 2.74 3.87 9.88
N ALA A 253 2.38 2.75 10.50
CA ALA A 253 3.01 2.31 11.75
C ALA A 253 4.52 2.08 11.57
N ARG A 254 4.93 1.40 10.51
CA ARG A 254 6.37 1.20 10.17
C ARG A 254 7.05 2.52 9.83
N ALA A 255 6.35 3.45 9.16
CA ALA A 255 6.88 4.80 8.92
C ALA A 255 7.25 5.52 10.21
N PHE A 256 6.39 5.48 11.24
CA PHE A 256 6.67 6.06 12.54
C PHE A 256 7.83 5.37 13.29
N GLU A 257 8.09 4.10 13.03
CA GLU A 257 9.25 3.39 13.58
C GLU A 257 10.59 3.75 12.92
N GLY A 258 10.56 4.57 11.87
CA GLY A 258 11.75 5.09 11.20
C GLY A 258 11.96 4.60 9.77
N ALA A 259 11.10 3.74 9.25
CA ALA A 259 11.28 3.18 7.91
C ALA A 259 11.06 4.22 6.80
N ALA A 260 10.37 5.33 7.07
CA ALA A 260 10.16 6.41 6.11
C ALA A 260 11.36 7.36 5.99
N ASP A 261 12.26 7.41 6.97
CA ASP A 261 13.50 8.20 6.94
C ASP A 261 14.52 7.54 5.99
N ARG A 262 14.32 7.71 4.68
CA ARG A 262 15.11 7.02 3.65
C ARG A 262 16.48 7.62 3.44
N ASN A 263 16.62 8.92 3.63
CA ASN A 263 17.89 9.63 3.47
C ASN A 263 18.76 9.54 4.75
N GLY A 264 18.15 9.11 5.88
CA GLY A 264 18.82 8.91 7.16
C GLY A 264 19.23 10.22 7.84
N ASP A 265 18.55 11.34 7.55
CA ASP A 265 18.85 12.63 8.16
C ASP A 265 18.13 12.88 9.49
N GLY A 266 17.22 11.97 9.86
CA GLY A 266 16.44 12.02 11.10
C GLY A 266 15.22 12.91 11.05
N ALA A 267 14.90 13.46 9.89
CA ALA A 267 13.66 14.17 9.64
C ALA A 267 12.86 13.41 8.59
N VAL A 268 11.55 13.27 8.77
CA VAL A 268 10.69 12.67 7.75
C VAL A 268 9.88 13.77 7.09
N SER A 269 10.20 14.04 5.84
CA SER A 269 9.46 14.96 4.99
C SER A 269 8.12 14.37 4.55
N ARG A 270 7.20 15.22 4.08
CA ARG A 270 5.94 14.76 3.51
C ARG A 270 6.14 13.86 2.30
N ARG A 271 7.16 14.14 1.48
CA ARG A 271 7.51 13.28 0.33
C ARG A 271 7.94 11.90 0.80
N GLU A 272 8.88 11.81 1.73
CA GLU A 272 9.36 10.52 2.25
C GLU A 272 8.24 9.70 2.86
N LEU A 273 7.38 10.33 3.68
CA LEU A 273 6.22 9.67 4.25
C LEU A 273 5.26 9.15 3.16
N PHE A 274 4.89 10.00 2.19
CA PHE A 274 3.94 9.63 1.15
C PHE A 274 4.49 8.55 0.22
N GLU A 275 5.76 8.66 -0.19
CA GLU A 275 6.38 7.67 -1.06
C GLU A 275 6.56 6.33 -0.36
N TYR A 276 7.03 6.35 0.90
CA TYR A 276 7.18 5.14 1.69
C TYR A 276 5.83 4.43 1.88
N VAL A 277 4.82 5.14 2.42
CA VAL A 277 3.52 4.54 2.70
C VAL A 277 2.84 4.05 1.41
N ARG A 278 2.91 4.83 0.32
CA ARG A 278 2.35 4.42 -0.98
C ARG A 278 3.00 3.14 -1.49
N GLN A 279 4.32 3.05 -1.42
CA GLN A 279 5.06 1.88 -1.87
C GLN A 279 4.71 0.63 -1.06
N GLU A 280 4.69 0.73 0.28
CA GLU A 280 4.36 -0.38 1.16
C GLU A 280 2.92 -0.86 0.95
N VAL A 281 1.95 0.07 0.91
CA VAL A 281 0.54 -0.27 0.65
C VAL A 281 0.41 -0.97 -0.70
N TYR A 282 1.07 -0.45 -1.72
CA TYR A 282 1.06 -1.02 -3.06
C TYR A 282 1.59 -2.46 -3.09
N GLN A 283 2.65 -2.74 -2.32
CA GLN A 283 3.23 -4.08 -2.21
C GLN A 283 2.33 -5.05 -1.43
N PHE A 284 1.86 -4.63 -0.25
CA PHE A 284 1.06 -5.50 0.62
C PHE A 284 -0.31 -5.83 0.04
N THR A 285 -0.84 -5.01 -0.85
CA THR A 285 -2.14 -5.22 -1.48
C THR A 285 -2.05 -5.83 -2.87
N ASP A 286 -0.89 -6.38 -3.26
CA ASP A 286 -0.65 -6.83 -4.63
C ASP A 286 -1.08 -5.78 -5.65
N GLN A 287 -0.79 -4.50 -5.32
CA GLN A 287 -1.05 -3.31 -6.12
C GLN A 287 -2.53 -2.94 -6.34
N ARG A 288 -3.43 -3.51 -5.55
CA ARG A 288 -4.87 -3.24 -5.64
C ARG A 288 -5.31 -1.95 -4.97
N GLN A 289 -4.45 -1.37 -4.13
CA GLN A 289 -4.80 -0.19 -3.34
C GLN A 289 -3.85 0.95 -3.64
N ASN A 290 -4.41 2.06 -4.12
CA ASN A 290 -3.73 3.34 -4.23
C ASN A 290 -4.17 4.24 -3.09
N ILE A 291 -3.22 4.65 -2.26
CA ILE A 291 -3.52 5.62 -1.22
C ILE A 291 -3.75 7.01 -1.83
N PHE A 292 -4.68 7.72 -1.25
CA PHE A 292 -4.83 9.15 -1.48
C PHE A 292 -4.04 9.93 -0.43
N THR A 293 -3.27 10.91 -0.87
CA THR A 293 -2.48 11.78 0.01
C THR A 293 -2.74 13.22 -0.32
N GLU A 294 -2.91 14.05 0.71
CA GLU A 294 -3.16 15.46 0.52
C GLU A 294 -2.35 16.31 1.52
N SER A 295 -1.93 17.47 1.06
CA SER A 295 -1.16 18.44 1.83
C SER A 295 -1.54 19.87 1.43
N PRO A 296 -1.22 20.90 2.22
CA PRO A 296 -1.54 22.29 1.90
C PRO A 296 -1.08 22.69 0.50
N PRO A 297 -1.90 23.42 -0.26
CA PRO A 297 -1.54 23.88 -1.60
C PRO A 297 -0.23 24.65 -1.61
N GLY A 298 0.64 24.34 -2.58
CA GLY A 298 1.94 25.00 -2.72
C GLY A 298 3.01 24.53 -1.73
N THR A 299 2.75 23.46 -0.97
CA THR A 299 3.74 22.86 -0.08
C THR A 299 4.90 22.26 -0.87
N ASP A 300 6.12 22.66 -0.54
CA ASP A 300 7.32 21.95 -0.96
C ASP A 300 7.43 20.63 -0.16
N LEU A 301 7.05 19.51 -0.77
CA LEU A 301 6.96 18.21 -0.09
C LEU A 301 8.32 17.72 0.42
N ASP A 302 9.43 18.11 -0.21
CA ASP A 302 10.78 17.71 0.19
C ASP A 302 11.26 18.44 1.45
N ARG A 303 10.76 19.66 1.68
CA ARG A 303 11.14 20.50 2.81
C ARG A 303 10.14 20.50 3.95
N ALA A 304 8.90 20.14 3.67
CA ALA A 304 7.84 20.11 4.67
C ALA A 304 8.00 18.88 5.57
N VAL A 305 8.65 19.05 6.70
CA VAL A 305 8.85 18.02 7.72
C VAL A 305 7.52 17.69 8.39
N VAL A 306 7.23 16.39 8.55
CA VAL A 306 6.06 15.88 9.30
C VAL A 306 6.43 15.59 10.74
N TYR A 307 7.60 14.99 10.96
CA TYR A 307 8.18 14.73 12.29
C TYR A 307 9.69 14.51 12.20
N ASN A 308 10.37 14.61 13.33
CA ASN A 308 11.80 14.36 13.47
C ASN A 308 12.05 13.21 14.43
N TYR A 309 13.29 12.71 14.48
CA TYR A 309 13.78 11.82 15.51
C TYR A 309 14.87 12.49 16.33
N GLU A 310 14.77 12.43 17.67
CA GLU A 310 15.76 13.00 18.58
C GLU A 310 17.13 12.33 18.40
N GLY A 311 18.19 13.14 18.25
CA GLY A 311 19.57 12.64 18.18
C GLY A 311 20.04 12.06 16.84
N ALA A 312 19.24 12.05 15.80
CA ALA A 312 19.56 11.42 14.51
C ALA A 312 20.62 12.17 13.68
N GLY A 313 20.83 13.47 13.90
CA GLY A 313 21.72 14.31 13.09
C GLY A 313 23.23 14.03 13.20
N ALA A 314 23.70 13.14 14.08
CA ALA A 314 25.12 12.88 14.28
C ALA A 314 25.60 11.47 13.90
N GLN A 315 24.72 10.49 13.78
CA GLN A 315 25.08 9.09 13.50
C GLN A 315 24.68 8.57 12.12
N ALA A 316 23.72 9.17 11.47
CA ALA A 316 23.21 8.72 10.17
C ALA A 316 24.18 8.89 9.00
N ALA A 317 25.25 9.69 9.15
CA ALA A 317 26.29 9.85 8.14
C ALA A 317 27.31 8.66 8.11
N ALA A 318 27.29 7.78 9.11
CA ALA A 318 28.29 6.70 9.25
C ALA A 318 27.86 5.33 8.74
N GLU A 319 26.58 5.09 8.50
CA GLU A 319 26.05 3.77 8.09
C GLU A 319 25.47 3.68 6.67
N LYS A 320 25.79 4.60 5.78
CA LYS A 320 25.69 4.31 4.33
C LYS A 320 26.78 3.32 3.94
N SER A 321 26.72 2.13 4.51
CA SER A 321 27.58 1.02 4.18
C SER A 321 26.76 -0.02 3.45
N ASN A 322 27.14 -0.26 2.18
CA ASN A 322 27.14 -1.57 1.52
C ASN A 322 26.32 -2.66 2.25
N ALA A 323 25.01 -2.56 2.23
CA ALA A 323 24.18 -3.74 2.40
C ALA A 323 24.43 -4.60 1.15
N PRO A 324 24.92 -5.85 1.28
CA PRO A 324 24.99 -6.75 0.15
C PRO A 324 23.57 -6.90 -0.39
N LEU A 325 23.43 -6.89 -1.72
CA LEU A 325 22.21 -7.33 -2.38
C LEU A 325 21.70 -8.58 -1.67
N PRO A 326 20.40 -8.65 -1.31
CA PRO A 326 19.86 -9.82 -0.60
C PRO A 326 20.27 -11.09 -1.32
N ALA A 327 20.57 -12.14 -0.54
CA ALA A 327 20.85 -13.47 -1.04
C ALA A 327 19.82 -13.89 -2.10
N GLU A 328 20.23 -14.79 -2.99
CA GLU A 328 19.34 -15.35 -4.03
C GLU A 328 17.93 -15.60 -3.48
N PRO A 329 16.88 -15.19 -4.23
CA PRO A 329 15.50 -15.32 -3.75
C PRO A 329 15.22 -16.77 -3.36
N ALA A 330 14.53 -16.95 -2.24
CA ALA A 330 14.12 -18.27 -1.79
C ALA A 330 13.28 -18.97 -2.86
N PRO A 331 13.40 -20.30 -3.06
CA PRO A 331 12.56 -21.02 -4.01
C PRO A 331 11.08 -20.83 -3.67
N ILE A 332 10.28 -20.46 -4.66
CA ILE A 332 8.84 -20.25 -4.52
C ILE A 332 8.16 -21.56 -4.14
N SER A 333 7.32 -21.55 -3.11
CA SER A 333 6.58 -22.73 -2.69
C SER A 333 5.37 -22.95 -3.59
N VAL A 334 5.25 -24.16 -4.17
CA VAL A 334 4.19 -24.53 -5.11
C VAL A 334 3.43 -25.74 -4.61
N ALA A 335 2.10 -25.69 -4.63
CA ALA A 335 1.21 -26.81 -4.36
C ALA A 335 0.23 -27.05 -5.53
N ALA A 336 -0.42 -28.19 -5.52
CA ALA A 336 -1.55 -28.48 -6.42
C ALA A 336 -2.79 -28.88 -5.61
N LEU A 337 -3.96 -28.42 -6.06
CA LEU A 337 -5.23 -28.92 -5.54
C LEU A 337 -5.52 -30.30 -6.17
N GLY A 338 -5.96 -31.28 -5.37
CA GLY A 338 -6.24 -32.63 -5.84
C GLY A 338 -5.03 -33.57 -5.81
N SER A 339 -4.91 -34.49 -6.78
CA SER A 339 -3.88 -35.50 -6.75
C SER A 339 -2.50 -35.00 -7.17
N GLU A 340 -1.49 -35.22 -6.35
CA GLU A 340 -0.07 -34.89 -6.55
C GLU A 340 0.56 -35.17 -7.94
N PRO A 341 0.07 -36.12 -8.75
CA PRO A 341 0.71 -36.48 -10.02
C PRO A 341 0.83 -35.34 -11.04
N VAL A 342 0.06 -34.26 -10.88
CA VAL A 342 -0.04 -33.19 -11.89
C VAL A 342 1.23 -32.36 -11.98
N LEU A 343 2.00 -32.26 -10.88
CA LEU A 343 3.28 -31.55 -10.85
C LEU A 343 4.51 -32.49 -10.97
N GLN A 344 4.30 -33.77 -11.17
CA GLN A 344 5.39 -34.74 -11.42
C GLN A 344 6.06 -34.47 -12.76
N GLY A 345 7.38 -34.42 -12.76
CA GLY A 345 8.18 -34.16 -13.97
C GLY A 345 8.63 -32.72 -14.15
N ILE A 346 8.21 -31.80 -13.28
CA ILE A 346 8.79 -30.45 -13.20
C ILE A 346 10.10 -30.56 -12.42
N ASP A 347 11.20 -30.13 -13.03
CA ASP A 347 12.53 -30.18 -12.40
C ASP A 347 12.81 -28.86 -11.64
N PRO A 348 12.81 -28.86 -10.30
CA PRO A 348 13.09 -27.66 -9.51
C PRO A 348 14.52 -27.12 -9.71
N ALA A 349 15.43 -27.94 -10.24
CA ALA A 349 16.78 -27.49 -10.55
C ALA A 349 16.83 -26.58 -11.78
N VAL A 350 15.85 -26.71 -12.67
CA VAL A 350 15.69 -25.86 -13.87
C VAL A 350 14.91 -24.59 -13.53
N THR A 351 13.85 -24.75 -12.73
CA THR A 351 12.99 -23.63 -12.30
C THR A 351 13.03 -23.55 -10.76
N PRO A 352 13.41 -22.45 -10.15
CA PRO A 352 13.70 -22.34 -8.71
C PRO A 352 12.43 -22.32 -7.86
N PHE A 353 11.79 -23.49 -7.70
CA PHE A 353 10.64 -23.67 -6.80
C PHE A 353 10.77 -24.94 -6.00
N LYS A 354 9.98 -25.06 -4.94
CA LYS A 354 9.85 -26.29 -4.14
C LYS A 354 8.37 -26.70 -4.09
N LEU A 355 8.12 -27.99 -4.24
CA LEU A 355 6.80 -28.55 -4.04
C LEU A 355 6.49 -28.64 -2.53
N THR A 356 5.29 -28.23 -2.15
CA THR A 356 4.78 -28.28 -0.78
C THR A 356 3.39 -28.89 -0.76
N GLU A 357 2.95 -29.38 0.39
CA GLU A 357 1.58 -29.86 0.59
C GLU A 357 0.75 -28.73 1.21
N GLY A 358 -0.49 -28.54 0.73
CA GLY A 358 -1.49 -27.68 1.35
C GLY A 358 -1.69 -26.30 0.72
N ALA A 359 -2.69 -25.59 1.23
CA ALA A 359 -3.13 -24.29 0.72
C ALA A 359 -2.23 -23.11 1.12
N ASP A 360 -1.21 -23.35 1.96
CA ASP A 360 -0.28 -22.32 2.43
C ASP A 360 0.89 -22.06 1.46
N ALA A 361 0.87 -22.70 0.27
CA ALA A 361 1.87 -22.43 -0.76
C ALA A 361 1.68 -21.02 -1.34
N GLU A 362 2.79 -20.37 -1.71
CA GLU A 362 2.76 -19.07 -2.39
C GLU A 362 2.05 -19.13 -3.74
N LEU A 363 2.16 -20.30 -4.42
CA LEU A 363 1.52 -20.55 -5.70
C LEU A 363 0.79 -21.90 -5.66
N VAL A 364 -0.50 -21.89 -5.96
CA VAL A 364 -1.35 -23.09 -5.97
C VAL A 364 -1.85 -23.34 -7.40
N PHE A 365 -1.65 -24.56 -7.92
CA PHE A 365 -2.21 -24.98 -9.18
C PHE A 365 -3.54 -25.70 -8.99
N ASP A 366 -4.60 -25.24 -9.64
CA ASP A 366 -5.90 -25.89 -9.73
C ASP A 366 -6.03 -26.62 -11.09
N PRO A 367 -5.86 -27.94 -11.14
CA PRO A 367 -5.91 -28.68 -12.39
C PRO A 367 -7.32 -28.78 -12.99
N GLU A 368 -8.38 -28.67 -12.18
CA GLU A 368 -9.77 -28.74 -12.67
C GLU A 368 -10.15 -27.45 -13.38
N LYS A 369 -9.80 -26.30 -12.79
CA LYS A 369 -10.03 -24.99 -13.39
C LYS A 369 -8.96 -24.62 -14.42
N ARG A 370 -7.81 -25.28 -14.38
CA ARG A 370 -6.62 -24.95 -15.19
C ARG A 370 -6.09 -23.55 -14.88
N GLU A 371 -5.98 -23.26 -13.60
CA GLU A 371 -5.58 -21.97 -13.07
C GLU A 371 -4.39 -22.11 -12.12
N ALA A 372 -3.50 -21.11 -12.15
CA ALA A 372 -2.51 -20.90 -11.10
C ALA A 372 -2.98 -19.72 -10.24
N ILE A 373 -2.95 -19.89 -8.92
CA ILE A 373 -3.49 -18.96 -7.93
C ILE A 373 -2.38 -18.59 -6.96
N ALA A 374 -2.18 -17.30 -6.72
CA ALA A 374 -1.28 -16.79 -5.69
C ALA A 374 -1.97 -15.67 -4.91
N GLY A 375 -1.91 -15.73 -3.57
CA GLY A 375 -2.55 -14.74 -2.71
C GLY A 375 -4.06 -14.60 -2.89
N GLY A 376 -4.72 -15.65 -3.43
CA GLY A 376 -6.15 -15.65 -3.76
C GLY A 376 -6.48 -15.12 -5.17
N ASP A 377 -5.50 -14.65 -5.93
CA ASP A 377 -5.69 -14.18 -7.30
C ASP A 377 -5.36 -15.26 -8.34
N VAL A 378 -6.10 -15.28 -9.44
CA VAL A 378 -5.75 -16.09 -10.60
C VAL A 378 -4.58 -15.41 -11.33
N VAL A 379 -3.38 -15.95 -11.11
CA VAL A 379 -2.15 -15.46 -11.77
C VAL A 379 -2.15 -15.81 -13.25
N ALA A 380 -2.54 -17.04 -13.59
CA ALA A 380 -2.63 -17.49 -14.96
C ALA A 380 -3.85 -18.43 -15.13
N SER A 381 -4.56 -18.30 -16.24
CA SER A 381 -5.70 -19.13 -16.58
C SER A 381 -5.47 -19.91 -17.87
N ALA A 382 -6.28 -20.93 -18.10
CA ALA A 382 -6.20 -21.85 -19.24
C ALA A 382 -4.86 -22.59 -19.38
N ILE A 383 -4.14 -22.78 -18.27
CA ILE A 383 -2.82 -23.45 -18.20
C ILE A 383 -2.94 -24.92 -17.83
N GLY A 384 -1.88 -25.68 -18.07
CA GLY A 384 -1.69 -27.05 -17.60
C GLY A 384 -0.48 -27.18 -16.69
N ALA A 385 -0.26 -28.36 -16.12
CA ALA A 385 0.89 -28.62 -15.25
C ALA A 385 2.24 -28.31 -15.90
N GLY A 386 2.37 -28.54 -17.20
CA GLY A 386 3.59 -28.23 -17.97
C GLY A 386 3.87 -26.74 -18.14
N ASP A 387 2.89 -25.86 -17.86
CA ASP A 387 3.05 -24.42 -17.93
C ASP A 387 3.54 -23.81 -16.60
N MET A 388 3.44 -24.56 -15.50
CA MET A 388 3.79 -24.10 -14.15
C MET A 388 5.22 -23.56 -14.01
N PRO A 389 6.27 -24.11 -14.67
CA PRO A 389 7.60 -23.50 -14.62
C PRO A 389 7.62 -22.05 -15.08
N PHE A 390 6.86 -21.70 -16.12
CA PHE A 390 6.79 -20.31 -16.63
C PHE A 390 6.03 -19.38 -15.68
N VAL A 391 5.01 -19.91 -15.00
CA VAL A 391 4.29 -19.17 -13.95
C VAL A 391 5.20 -18.92 -12.75
N VAL A 392 6.02 -19.90 -12.33
CA VAL A 392 7.02 -19.72 -11.28
C VAL A 392 8.07 -18.67 -11.68
N ASP A 393 8.56 -18.73 -12.93
CA ASP A 393 9.47 -17.72 -13.48
C ASP A 393 8.84 -16.31 -13.47
N ARG A 394 7.53 -16.21 -13.72
CA ARG A 394 6.79 -14.95 -13.61
C ARG A 394 6.70 -14.46 -12.15
N MET A 395 6.52 -15.36 -11.17
CA MET A 395 6.56 -15.00 -9.74
C MET A 395 7.94 -14.48 -9.34
N ALA A 396 9.01 -15.14 -9.80
CA ALA A 396 10.38 -14.66 -9.59
C ALA A 396 10.65 -13.29 -10.25
N ALA A 397 10.04 -13.03 -11.42
CA ALA A 397 10.11 -11.72 -12.07
C ALA A 397 9.40 -10.64 -11.22
N LEU A 398 8.24 -10.95 -10.64
CA LEU A 398 7.53 -10.06 -9.72
C LEU A 398 8.41 -9.68 -8.53
N ASP A 399 9.08 -10.66 -7.90
CA ASP A 399 9.98 -10.39 -6.77
C ASP A 399 11.17 -9.51 -7.17
N THR A 400 11.69 -9.71 -8.36
CA THR A 400 12.77 -8.85 -8.89
C THR A 400 12.27 -7.44 -9.16
N LEU A 401 11.08 -7.29 -9.75
CA LEU A 401 10.47 -5.98 -10.01
C LEU A 401 10.16 -5.24 -8.71
N LYS A 402 9.66 -5.93 -7.68
CA LYS A 402 9.46 -5.37 -6.34
C LYS A 402 10.77 -4.76 -5.81
N ARG A 403 11.86 -5.53 -5.77
CA ARG A 403 13.16 -5.05 -5.29
C ARG A 403 13.73 -3.87 -6.10
N LEU A 404 13.60 -3.90 -7.41
CA LEU A 404 14.07 -2.80 -8.28
C LEU A 404 13.23 -1.54 -8.10
N SER A 405 11.92 -1.69 -7.94
CA SER A 405 11.00 -0.58 -7.67
C SER A 405 11.22 0.03 -6.28
N GLU A 406 11.53 -0.80 -5.28
CA GLU A 406 11.91 -0.33 -3.93
C GLU A 406 13.17 0.54 -3.96
N ALA A 407 14.16 0.13 -4.74
CA ALA A 407 15.42 0.86 -4.81
C ALA A 407 15.28 2.24 -5.47
N ASN A 408 14.43 2.35 -6.52
CA ASN A 408 14.28 3.58 -7.29
C ASN A 408 12.93 3.60 -8.01
N PRO A 409 11.85 4.05 -7.34
CA PRO A 409 10.48 3.91 -7.81
C PRO A 409 10.13 4.78 -9.01
N GLN A 410 9.25 4.25 -9.89
CA GLN A 410 8.60 4.94 -11.00
C GLN A 410 7.09 4.78 -10.87
N THR A 411 6.33 5.87 -11.01
CA THR A 411 4.86 5.81 -10.93
C THR A 411 4.25 5.30 -12.23
N VAL A 412 3.50 4.20 -12.13
CA VAL A 412 2.70 3.59 -13.21
C VAL A 412 1.29 3.37 -12.71
N ARG A 413 0.27 3.70 -13.51
CA ARG A 413 -1.14 3.51 -13.16
C ARG A 413 -1.91 2.89 -14.31
N VAL A 414 -2.92 2.09 -13.96
CA VAL A 414 -3.92 1.51 -14.87
C VAL A 414 -5.27 2.18 -14.61
N THR A 415 -6.00 2.46 -15.67
CA THR A 415 -7.36 3.06 -15.61
C THR A 415 -8.32 2.30 -16.53
N PRO A 416 -9.46 1.81 -16.02
CA PRO A 416 -9.89 1.77 -14.61
C PRO A 416 -8.96 0.92 -13.74
N SER A 417 -8.73 1.34 -12.48
CA SER A 417 -8.00 0.55 -11.49
C SER A 417 -8.96 -0.42 -10.77
N ASP A 418 -8.40 -1.46 -10.13
CA ASP A 418 -9.10 -2.38 -9.23
C ASP A 418 -10.32 -3.12 -9.81
N THR A 419 -10.32 -3.35 -11.10
CA THR A 419 -11.34 -4.16 -11.77
C THR A 419 -10.70 -5.29 -12.55
N VAL A 420 -11.40 -6.40 -12.70
CA VAL A 420 -11.03 -7.45 -13.65
C VAL A 420 -11.48 -7.03 -15.04
N HIS A 421 -10.52 -6.77 -15.90
CA HIS A 421 -10.79 -6.41 -17.29
C HIS A 421 -11.09 -7.64 -18.12
N ARG A 422 -12.11 -7.56 -18.95
CA ARG A 422 -12.53 -8.67 -19.81
C ARG A 422 -11.90 -8.58 -21.19
N GLU A 423 -11.85 -9.68 -21.88
CA GLU A 423 -11.42 -9.70 -23.29
C GLU A 423 -12.13 -8.63 -24.11
N GLY A 424 -11.35 -7.77 -24.77
CA GLY A 424 -11.83 -6.66 -25.58
C GLY A 424 -12.01 -5.34 -24.85
N ASP A 425 -11.92 -5.31 -23.51
CA ASP A 425 -11.95 -4.06 -22.76
C ASP A 425 -10.75 -3.17 -23.12
N ARG A 426 -10.93 -1.86 -23.01
CA ARG A 426 -9.87 -0.87 -23.14
C ARG A 426 -9.34 -0.47 -21.78
N VAL A 427 -8.03 -0.41 -21.68
CA VAL A 427 -7.31 -0.07 -20.45
C VAL A 427 -6.30 1.02 -20.77
N GLY A 428 -6.37 2.13 -20.05
CA GLY A 428 -5.38 3.20 -20.11
C GLY A 428 -4.23 2.94 -19.14
N ILE A 429 -3.00 3.13 -19.59
CA ILE A 429 -1.79 3.11 -18.75
C ILE A 429 -1.25 4.52 -18.71
N THR A 430 -1.02 5.07 -17.52
CA THR A 430 -0.37 6.36 -17.31
C THR A 430 0.94 6.18 -16.57
N VAL A 431 2.04 6.72 -17.12
CA VAL A 431 3.34 6.84 -16.45
C VAL A 431 3.59 8.31 -16.15
N SER A 432 3.88 8.66 -14.90
CA SER A 432 4.09 10.04 -14.45
C SER A 432 5.56 10.32 -14.15
N ASP A 433 5.89 11.60 -13.88
CA ASP A 433 7.24 12.05 -13.48
C ASP A 433 8.34 11.78 -14.53
N LEU A 434 8.02 12.02 -15.80
CA LEU A 434 8.87 11.74 -16.94
C LEU A 434 9.75 12.90 -17.41
N SER A 435 9.68 14.08 -16.78
CA SER A 435 10.44 15.25 -17.24
C SER A 435 11.94 14.96 -17.35
N GLY A 436 12.51 15.13 -18.55
CA GLY A 436 13.91 14.86 -18.85
C GLY A 436 14.32 13.39 -18.87
N ARG A 437 13.37 12.46 -18.84
CA ARG A 437 13.63 11.01 -18.82
C ARG A 437 13.18 10.33 -20.11
N LYS A 438 13.83 9.24 -20.47
CA LYS A 438 13.42 8.28 -21.52
C LYS A 438 12.60 7.18 -20.87
N LEU A 439 11.64 6.61 -21.60
CA LEU A 439 10.72 5.59 -21.11
C LEU A 439 10.85 4.31 -21.93
N VAL A 440 10.82 3.18 -21.24
CA VAL A 440 10.62 1.84 -21.82
C VAL A 440 9.46 1.18 -21.07
N LEU A 441 8.48 0.66 -21.82
CA LEU A 441 7.36 -0.11 -21.29
C LEU A 441 7.39 -1.54 -21.83
N PHE A 442 7.11 -2.47 -20.97
CA PHE A 442 6.87 -3.88 -21.32
C PHE A 442 5.86 -4.50 -20.36
N ASP A 443 5.36 -5.65 -20.74
CA ASP A 443 4.42 -6.43 -19.97
C ASP A 443 4.98 -7.83 -19.70
N VAL A 444 4.64 -8.42 -18.57
CA VAL A 444 4.87 -9.83 -18.25
C VAL A 444 3.54 -10.45 -17.86
N THR A 445 2.97 -11.20 -18.78
CA THR A 445 1.65 -11.83 -18.59
C THR A 445 1.69 -12.93 -17.52
N GLY A 446 0.51 -13.34 -17.06
CA GLY A 446 0.37 -14.35 -16.02
C GLY A 446 1.05 -15.69 -16.34
N ASP A 447 1.11 -16.08 -17.62
CA ASP A 447 1.76 -17.30 -18.10
C ASP A 447 3.27 -17.16 -18.36
N GLY A 448 3.85 -16.01 -17.99
CA GLY A 448 5.29 -15.72 -18.12
C GLY A 448 5.72 -15.20 -19.49
N THR A 449 4.78 -14.84 -20.37
CA THR A 449 5.11 -14.21 -21.66
C THR A 449 5.54 -12.76 -21.46
N VAL A 450 6.66 -12.35 -22.06
CA VAL A 450 7.14 -10.97 -22.07
C VAL A 450 6.63 -10.27 -23.33
N GLN A 451 6.13 -9.04 -23.22
CA GLN A 451 5.65 -8.24 -24.34
C GLN A 451 6.30 -6.85 -24.30
N PHE A 452 7.02 -6.49 -25.34
CA PHE A 452 7.61 -5.15 -25.47
C PHE A 452 6.57 -4.17 -26.02
N LEU A 453 6.24 -3.11 -25.28
CA LEU A 453 5.14 -2.20 -25.59
C LEU A 453 5.61 -0.85 -26.13
N TYR A 454 6.68 -0.27 -25.56
CA TYR A 454 7.15 1.08 -25.90
C TYR A 454 8.66 1.22 -25.64
N PRO A 455 9.41 2.01 -26.43
CA PRO A 455 8.98 2.81 -27.59
C PRO A 455 8.82 1.98 -28.86
N ASN A 456 7.95 2.43 -29.76
CA ASN A 456 7.98 1.93 -31.13
C ASN A 456 9.16 2.56 -31.91
N GLU A 457 9.48 2.03 -33.11
CA GLU A 457 10.66 2.45 -33.88
C GLU A 457 10.71 3.96 -34.23
N LYS A 458 9.56 4.64 -34.23
CA LYS A 458 9.46 6.07 -34.57
C LYS A 458 9.59 6.99 -33.35
N GLU A 459 9.52 6.45 -32.14
CA GLU A 459 9.40 7.19 -30.90
C GLU A 459 10.62 7.04 -29.98
N VAL A 460 11.65 6.31 -30.38
CA VAL A 460 12.86 6.01 -29.59
C VAL A 460 13.53 7.28 -29.03
N ASP A 461 13.49 8.39 -29.76
CA ASP A 461 14.12 9.67 -29.38
C ASP A 461 13.11 10.75 -28.99
N ALA A 462 11.82 10.41 -28.83
CA ALA A 462 10.82 11.39 -28.48
C ALA A 462 11.11 12.01 -27.10
N GLU A 463 11.03 13.35 -27.01
CA GLU A 463 11.03 14.03 -25.71
C GLU A 463 9.71 13.75 -25.01
N MET A 464 9.81 13.22 -23.80
CA MET A 464 8.64 12.94 -22.97
C MET A 464 8.09 14.23 -22.34
N SER A 465 6.77 14.38 -22.38
CA SER A 465 6.06 15.29 -21.51
C SER A 465 6.17 14.84 -20.06
N GLN A 466 5.52 15.51 -19.13
CA GLN A 466 5.52 15.12 -17.73
C GLN A 466 4.84 13.77 -17.49
N THR A 467 3.91 13.40 -18.36
CA THR A 467 3.18 12.13 -18.34
C THR A 467 3.18 11.48 -19.71
N PHE A 468 3.04 10.18 -19.75
CA PHE A 468 2.84 9.37 -20.94
C PHE A 468 1.61 8.49 -20.75
N ASP A 469 0.71 8.49 -21.73
CA ASP A 469 -0.52 7.70 -21.72
C ASP A 469 -0.53 6.72 -22.88
N LEU A 470 -0.93 5.48 -22.61
CA LEU A 470 -1.04 4.40 -23.61
C LEU A 470 -2.35 3.64 -23.39
N ASP A 471 -3.16 3.50 -24.45
CA ASP A 471 -4.36 2.66 -24.43
C ASP A 471 -4.03 1.27 -24.95
N LEU A 472 -4.41 0.24 -24.20
CA LEU A 472 -4.30 -1.16 -24.58
C LEU A 472 -5.70 -1.78 -24.68
N SER A 473 -5.78 -2.89 -25.42
CA SER A 473 -6.96 -3.77 -25.40
C SER A 473 -6.59 -5.10 -24.79
N VAL A 474 -7.44 -5.57 -23.88
CA VAL A 474 -7.24 -6.85 -23.18
C VAL A 474 -7.43 -8.01 -24.15
N VAL A 475 -6.41 -8.87 -24.22
CA VAL A 475 -6.38 -10.10 -25.03
C VAL A 475 -5.73 -11.23 -24.25
N ALA A 476 -5.99 -12.47 -24.66
CA ALA A 476 -5.30 -13.63 -24.05
C ALA A 476 -3.76 -13.53 -24.21
N PRO A 477 -2.98 -14.15 -23.27
CA PRO A 477 -3.42 -14.97 -22.15
C PRO A 477 -4.03 -14.14 -21.01
N PHE A 478 -4.94 -14.75 -20.24
CA PHE A 478 -5.61 -14.06 -19.13
C PHE A 478 -5.04 -14.49 -17.78
N GLY A 479 -5.13 -13.60 -16.83
CA GLY A 479 -4.64 -13.75 -15.47
C GLY A 479 -4.21 -12.42 -14.89
N THR A 480 -3.02 -12.39 -14.33
CA THR A 480 -2.45 -11.21 -13.69
C THR A 480 -1.20 -10.76 -14.43
N ASP A 481 -1.32 -9.72 -15.25
CA ASP A 481 -0.22 -9.17 -16.04
C ASP A 481 0.55 -8.11 -15.24
N LEU A 482 1.86 -7.99 -15.45
CA LEU A 482 2.75 -7.02 -14.82
C LEU A 482 3.15 -5.96 -15.86
N LEU A 483 2.48 -4.82 -15.86
CA LEU A 483 2.83 -3.68 -16.70
C LEU A 483 3.98 -2.90 -16.09
N VAL A 484 5.15 -2.91 -16.73
CA VAL A 484 6.40 -2.39 -16.19
C VAL A 484 6.86 -1.16 -16.94
N ALA A 485 7.20 -0.10 -16.23
CA ALA A 485 7.85 1.09 -16.75
C ALA A 485 9.28 1.20 -16.22
N VAL A 486 10.24 1.35 -17.11
CA VAL A 486 11.62 1.71 -16.78
C VAL A 486 11.90 3.09 -17.35
N THR A 487 12.41 4.00 -16.51
CA THR A 487 12.78 5.35 -16.95
C THR A 487 14.22 5.70 -16.60
N SER A 488 14.87 6.48 -17.46
CA SER A 488 16.24 6.94 -17.25
C SER A 488 16.48 8.29 -17.92
N GLU A 489 17.37 9.10 -17.38
CA GLU A 489 17.86 10.30 -18.06
C GLU A 489 18.72 9.97 -19.29
N SER A 490 19.36 8.81 -19.28
CA SER A 490 20.14 8.29 -20.39
C SER A 490 19.32 7.36 -21.29
N PRO A 491 19.64 7.26 -22.61
CA PRO A 491 19.04 6.25 -23.50
C PRO A 491 19.31 4.83 -23.01
N MET A 492 18.37 3.91 -23.27
CA MET A 492 18.41 2.51 -22.82
C MET A 492 18.45 1.49 -23.98
N PRO A 493 19.41 1.58 -24.93
CA PRO A 493 19.43 0.71 -26.10
C PRO A 493 19.64 -0.77 -25.75
N GLU A 494 20.46 -1.07 -24.75
CA GLU A 494 20.73 -2.45 -24.33
C GLU A 494 19.51 -3.10 -23.68
N LEU A 495 18.78 -2.34 -22.85
CA LEU A 495 17.51 -2.79 -22.28
C LEU A 495 16.46 -3.05 -23.37
N MET A 496 16.33 -2.15 -24.33
CA MET A 496 15.38 -2.32 -25.44
C MET A 496 15.72 -3.56 -26.29
N GLU A 497 16.99 -3.79 -26.59
CA GLU A 497 17.43 -4.98 -27.33
C GLU A 497 17.16 -6.25 -26.54
N PHE A 498 17.47 -6.25 -25.24
CA PHE A 498 17.17 -7.37 -24.34
C PHE A 498 15.66 -7.69 -24.33
N LEU A 499 14.79 -6.68 -24.19
CA LEU A 499 13.35 -6.88 -24.18
C LEU A 499 12.82 -7.34 -25.53
N LYS A 500 13.32 -6.80 -26.66
CA LYS A 500 12.94 -7.24 -28.00
C LYS A 500 13.32 -8.70 -28.28
N GLN A 501 14.46 -9.17 -27.76
CA GLN A 501 14.86 -10.59 -27.88
C GLN A 501 13.93 -11.53 -27.10
N ASN A 502 13.28 -11.03 -26.05
CA ASN A 502 12.34 -11.77 -25.22
C ASN A 502 10.87 -11.55 -25.64
N ASP A 503 10.60 -10.67 -26.60
CA ASP A 503 9.25 -10.28 -27.00
C ASP A 503 8.43 -11.47 -27.48
N ARG A 504 7.18 -11.57 -26.98
CA ARG A 504 6.21 -12.63 -27.24
C ARG A 504 6.71 -14.04 -26.93
N ARG A 505 7.58 -14.16 -25.92
CA ARG A 505 8.12 -15.43 -25.45
C ARG A 505 7.85 -15.59 -23.94
N ARG A 506 7.66 -16.84 -23.52
CA ARG A 506 7.54 -17.20 -22.10
C ARG A 506 8.94 -17.18 -21.45
N THR A 507 9.47 -16.02 -21.23
CA THR A 507 10.85 -15.78 -20.77
C THR A 507 10.91 -14.87 -19.55
N ALA A 508 9.87 -14.85 -18.73
CA ALA A 508 9.84 -14.09 -17.46
C ALA A 508 11.05 -14.40 -16.57
N GLY A 509 11.59 -15.63 -16.61
CA GLY A 509 12.81 -15.99 -15.93
C GLY A 509 14.05 -15.18 -16.35
N ASN A 510 14.10 -14.70 -17.60
CA ASN A 510 15.15 -13.78 -18.04
C ASN A 510 14.99 -12.41 -17.39
N ILE A 511 13.74 -11.93 -17.23
CA ILE A 511 13.44 -10.69 -16.50
C ILE A 511 13.91 -10.83 -15.06
N ALA A 512 13.51 -11.94 -14.39
CA ALA A 512 13.90 -12.21 -13.01
C ALA A 512 15.42 -12.18 -12.78
N LYS A 513 16.18 -12.78 -13.70
CA LYS A 513 17.64 -12.98 -13.52
C LYS A 513 18.48 -11.83 -14.01
N ARG A 514 18.05 -11.11 -15.06
CA ARG A 514 18.95 -10.26 -15.85
C ARG A 514 18.49 -8.82 -16.04
N LEU A 515 17.24 -8.46 -15.72
CA LEU A 515 16.74 -7.11 -15.96
C LEU A 515 17.69 -6.05 -15.35
N GLY A 516 18.17 -6.28 -14.13
CA GLY A 516 19.07 -5.37 -13.44
C GLY A 516 20.41 -5.12 -14.16
N GLU A 517 20.88 -6.07 -14.99
CA GLU A 517 22.14 -5.93 -15.75
C GLU A 517 22.04 -4.84 -16.84
N PHE A 518 20.83 -4.54 -17.31
CA PHE A 518 20.55 -3.60 -18.41
C PHE A 518 20.03 -2.25 -17.96
N LEU A 519 19.90 -2.03 -16.65
CA LEU A 519 19.44 -0.75 -16.10
C LEU A 519 20.61 0.25 -16.02
N PRO A 520 20.50 1.44 -16.64
CA PRO A 520 21.51 2.49 -16.46
C PRO A 520 21.52 3.00 -15.01
N GLU A 521 22.62 3.62 -14.62
CA GLU A 521 22.71 4.32 -13.33
C GLU A 521 21.61 5.37 -13.21
N GLY A 522 20.92 5.42 -12.08
CA GLY A 522 19.78 6.32 -11.84
C GLY A 522 18.49 5.95 -12.57
N ALA A 523 18.42 4.75 -13.19
CA ALA A 523 17.17 4.24 -13.74
C ALA A 523 16.13 4.06 -12.61
N ARG A 524 14.86 4.37 -12.93
CA ARG A 524 13.71 4.10 -12.06
C ARG A 524 12.90 2.96 -12.65
N VAL A 525 12.39 2.11 -11.78
CA VAL A 525 11.53 0.98 -12.17
C VAL A 525 10.21 1.10 -11.42
N GLY A 526 9.12 0.99 -12.14
CA GLY A 526 7.79 0.90 -11.56
C GLY A 526 6.98 -0.14 -12.29
N PHE A 527 6.00 -0.70 -11.63
CA PHE A 527 5.08 -1.62 -12.27
C PHE A 527 3.70 -1.54 -11.64
N THR A 528 2.71 -2.01 -12.37
CA THR A 528 1.33 -2.15 -11.90
C THR A 528 0.77 -3.47 -12.38
N VAL A 529 -0.21 -4.00 -11.67
CA VAL A 529 -0.86 -5.26 -12.04
C VAL A 529 -2.12 -4.96 -12.83
N LEU A 530 -2.30 -5.67 -13.93
CA LEU A 530 -3.52 -5.68 -14.71
C LEU A 530 -4.19 -7.05 -14.57
N TYR A 531 -5.38 -7.07 -14.01
CA TYR A 531 -6.17 -8.29 -13.85
C TYR A 531 -7.05 -8.50 -15.06
N THR A 532 -6.89 -9.65 -15.73
CA THR A 532 -7.57 -9.96 -16.98
C THR A 532 -8.33 -11.28 -16.92
N SER A 533 -9.47 -11.38 -17.62
CA SER A 533 -10.25 -12.62 -17.73
C SER A 533 -10.85 -12.79 -19.10
N ALA A 534 -11.03 -14.05 -19.51
CA ALA A 534 -11.92 -14.37 -20.62
C ALA A 534 -13.33 -13.93 -20.25
N GLY A 535 -13.97 -13.09 -21.05
CA GLY A 535 -15.36 -12.71 -20.83
C GLY A 535 -16.24 -13.95 -20.68
N ALA A 536 -17.23 -13.89 -19.78
CA ALA A 536 -18.25 -14.95 -19.77
C ALA A 536 -18.89 -15.00 -21.16
N LYS A 537 -18.79 -16.14 -21.82
CA LYS A 537 -19.63 -16.39 -23.00
C LYS A 537 -21.09 -16.37 -22.50
N LEU A 538 -21.83 -15.31 -22.81
CA LEU A 538 -23.25 -15.23 -22.60
C LEU A 538 -23.96 -16.28 -23.44
#